data_b1948851ff150b837c0687640fb07aff
#
_entry.id   b1948851ff150b837c0687640fb07aff
#
_cell.length_a   1.000
_cell.length_b   1.000
_cell.length_c   1.000
_cell.angle_alpha   90.00
_cell.angle_beta   90.00
_cell.angle_gamma   90.00
#
_symmetry.space_group_name_H-M   'P 1'
#
loop_
_entity.id
_entity.type
_entity.pdbx_description
1 polymer ?
#
loop_
_entity_poly.entity_id
_entity_poly.type
_entity_poly.pdbx_seq_one_letter_code
_entity_poly.pdbx_strand_id
1 'polypeptide(L)'
;GCIHSLDANIGRIRLALQDLGLSENTLLIYTSDHGSHFRTRNSEYKRSCHDGCIRVPLIMHGPGFRGGAAPRELASLIDLPPTITTAAGLAPTETMRGRPLQRLVSGNTADWPDEVFLQISESQCGRAIRTPRWKYSVRAPDKAGSIPDSDVYVEDFLYDLEADPHERTNLVAAPQ
;
A
#
# COMPACT_ATOMS: atom_id res chain seq x y z
N GLY A 1 -7.34 -19.22 -15.79
CA GLY A 1 -7.07 -19.35 -14.37
C GLY A 1 -7.66 -18.19 -13.57
N CYS A 2 -7.34 -18.12 -12.25
CA CYS A 2 -7.96 -17.15 -11.31
C CYS A 2 -7.91 -15.69 -11.77
N ILE A 3 -6.78 -15.24 -12.32
CA ILE A 3 -6.63 -13.85 -12.80
C ILE A 3 -7.62 -13.54 -13.93
N HIS A 4 -7.78 -14.44 -14.89
CA HIS A 4 -8.76 -14.28 -15.97
C HIS A 4 -10.20 -14.22 -15.44
N SER A 5 -10.52 -15.06 -14.44
CA SER A 5 -11.84 -15.07 -13.81
C SER A 5 -12.11 -13.76 -13.05
N LEU A 6 -11.10 -13.23 -12.37
CA LEU A 6 -11.15 -11.95 -11.67
C LEU A 6 -11.40 -10.80 -12.65
N ASP A 7 -10.63 -10.73 -13.72
CA ASP A 7 -10.76 -9.72 -14.77
C ASP A 7 -12.16 -9.75 -15.41
N ALA A 8 -12.67 -10.94 -15.74
CA ALA A 8 -14.02 -11.11 -16.26
C ALA A 8 -15.11 -10.61 -15.29
N ASN A 9 -14.94 -10.83 -13.98
CA ASN A 9 -15.89 -10.36 -12.97
C ASN A 9 -15.83 -8.84 -12.79
N ILE A 10 -14.65 -8.23 -12.84
CA ILE A 10 -14.52 -6.76 -12.85
C ILE A 10 -15.22 -6.18 -14.09
N GLY A 11 -15.04 -6.81 -15.25
CA GLY A 11 -15.75 -6.44 -16.47
C GLY A 11 -17.27 -6.48 -16.30
N ARG A 12 -17.82 -7.52 -15.69
CA ARG A 12 -19.27 -7.65 -15.41
C ARG A 12 -19.78 -6.54 -14.48
N ILE A 13 -19.03 -6.18 -13.43
CA ILE A 13 -19.39 -5.09 -12.52
C ILE A 13 -19.42 -3.77 -13.29
N ARG A 14 -18.44 -3.49 -14.14
CA ARG A 14 -18.39 -2.28 -14.95
C ARG A 14 -19.57 -2.17 -15.92
N LEU A 15 -19.91 -3.27 -16.61
CA LEU A 15 -21.06 -3.34 -17.49
C LEU A 15 -22.38 -3.08 -16.73
N ALA A 16 -22.56 -3.72 -15.57
CA ALA A 16 -23.75 -3.51 -14.75
C ALA A 16 -23.90 -2.04 -14.30
N LEU A 17 -22.81 -1.36 -13.91
CA LEU A 17 -22.82 0.06 -13.59
C LEU A 17 -23.19 0.91 -14.80
N GLN A 18 -22.73 0.55 -15.97
CA GLN A 18 -23.07 1.22 -17.23
C GLN A 18 -24.56 1.04 -17.59
N ASP A 19 -25.06 -0.18 -17.55
CA ASP A 19 -26.45 -0.51 -17.86
C ASP A 19 -27.44 0.15 -16.91
N LEU A 20 -27.04 0.34 -15.65
CA LEU A 20 -27.83 1.03 -14.63
C LEU A 20 -27.64 2.57 -14.67
N GLY A 21 -26.82 3.12 -15.53
CA GLY A 21 -26.53 4.55 -15.60
C GLY A 21 -25.76 5.10 -14.38
N LEU A 22 -25.05 4.24 -13.65
CA LEU A 22 -24.35 4.59 -12.41
C LEU A 22 -22.86 4.88 -12.59
N SER A 23 -22.28 4.64 -13.75
CA SER A 23 -20.83 4.74 -14.01
C SER A 23 -20.25 6.11 -13.65
N GLU A 24 -20.96 7.19 -13.95
CA GLU A 24 -20.49 8.56 -13.69
C GLU A 24 -20.61 9.00 -12.22
N ASN A 25 -21.36 8.24 -11.42
CA ASN A 25 -21.60 8.54 -9.99
C ASN A 25 -21.10 7.41 -9.06
N THR A 26 -20.22 6.53 -9.54
CA THR A 26 -19.66 5.45 -8.76
C THR A 26 -18.13 5.48 -8.82
N LEU A 27 -17.48 5.58 -7.67
CA LEU A 27 -16.03 5.37 -7.56
C LEU A 27 -15.76 3.87 -7.41
N LEU A 28 -15.17 3.28 -8.44
CA LEU A 28 -14.72 1.88 -8.44
C LEU A 28 -13.24 1.84 -8.02
N ILE A 29 -12.96 1.09 -6.96
CA ILE A 29 -11.59 0.88 -6.44
C ILE A 29 -11.26 -0.62 -6.52
N TYR A 30 -10.17 -0.94 -7.17
CA TYR A 30 -9.59 -2.29 -7.16
C TYR A 30 -8.27 -2.27 -6.40
N THR A 31 -8.18 -3.01 -5.33
CA THR A 31 -6.98 -3.14 -4.49
C THR A 31 -6.98 -4.47 -3.73
N SER A 32 -5.97 -4.67 -2.88
CA SER A 32 -5.87 -5.78 -1.92
C SER A 32 -5.45 -5.22 -0.56
N ASP A 33 -5.76 -5.93 0.51
CA ASP A 33 -5.32 -5.62 1.88
C ASP A 33 -3.82 -5.88 2.07
N HIS A 34 -3.28 -6.91 1.43
CA HIS A 34 -1.87 -7.28 1.41
C HIS A 34 -1.54 -8.14 0.19
N GLY A 35 -0.26 -8.31 -0.08
CA GLY A 35 0.26 -9.25 -1.07
C GLY A 35 0.70 -10.59 -0.45
N SER A 36 1.59 -11.30 -1.14
CA SER A 36 2.16 -12.56 -0.69
C SER A 36 3.61 -12.70 -1.16
N HIS A 37 4.50 -13.06 -0.26
CA HIS A 37 5.88 -13.45 -0.61
C HIS A 37 6.05 -14.97 -0.77
N PHE A 38 4.96 -15.74 -0.75
CA PHE A 38 4.94 -17.18 -0.98
C PHE A 38 5.94 -17.96 -0.10
N ARG A 39 6.08 -17.59 1.15
CA ARG A 39 7.04 -18.17 2.14
C ARG A 39 8.53 -18.01 1.77
N THR A 40 8.86 -17.01 0.96
CA THR A 40 10.27 -16.76 0.59
C THR A 40 11.03 -15.93 1.63
N ARG A 41 10.34 -15.35 2.61
CA ARG A 41 10.89 -14.43 3.62
C ARG A 41 10.76 -14.92 5.05
N ASN A 42 9.73 -15.67 5.35
CA ASN A 42 9.48 -16.32 6.64
C ASN A 42 8.64 -17.58 6.43
N SER A 43 8.28 -18.27 7.51
CA SER A 43 7.47 -19.50 7.46
C SER A 43 6.03 -19.28 7.02
N GLU A 44 5.57 -18.03 6.92
CA GLU A 44 4.24 -17.66 6.49
C GLU A 44 4.23 -17.18 5.03
N TYR A 45 3.10 -16.67 4.53
CA TYR A 45 2.98 -16.17 3.17
C TYR A 45 2.90 -14.64 3.09
N LYS A 46 2.68 -13.98 4.22
CA LYS A 46 2.58 -12.54 4.44
C LYS A 46 3.29 -12.15 5.74
N ARG A 47 2.99 -10.97 6.29
CA ARG A 47 3.49 -10.47 7.59
C ARG A 47 4.99 -10.18 7.54
N SER A 48 5.37 -9.47 6.49
CA SER A 48 6.71 -8.92 6.35
C SER A 48 6.66 -7.55 5.65
N CYS A 49 7.70 -6.75 5.82
CA CYS A 49 7.80 -5.43 5.18
C CYS A 49 8.24 -5.50 3.71
N HIS A 50 8.45 -6.69 3.15
CA HIS A 50 8.90 -6.86 1.78
C HIS A 50 7.83 -6.50 0.75
N ASP A 51 8.23 -5.97 -0.40
CA ASP A 51 7.32 -5.51 -1.46
C ASP A 51 6.33 -6.59 -1.89
N GLY A 52 6.71 -7.87 -1.86
CA GLY A 52 5.78 -8.98 -2.11
C GLY A 52 4.54 -8.96 -1.21
N CYS A 53 4.63 -8.42 0.00
CA CYS A 53 3.51 -8.31 0.95
C CYS A 53 2.84 -6.94 0.96
N ILE A 54 3.60 -5.87 0.76
CA ILE A 54 3.11 -4.51 0.99
C ILE A 54 2.75 -3.76 -0.27
N ARG A 55 3.33 -4.13 -1.42
CA ARG A 55 3.06 -3.49 -2.71
C ARG A 55 1.88 -4.17 -3.38
N VAL A 56 0.69 -3.64 -3.11
CA VAL A 56 -0.57 -4.13 -3.67
C VAL A 56 -0.99 -3.31 -4.89
N PRO A 57 -1.80 -3.87 -5.80
CA PRO A 57 -2.39 -3.10 -6.88
C PRO A 57 -3.34 -2.03 -6.32
N LEU A 58 -3.39 -0.87 -6.98
CA LEU A 58 -4.38 0.16 -6.72
C LEU A 58 -4.82 0.76 -8.04
N ILE A 59 -6.05 0.48 -8.44
CA ILE A 59 -6.66 1.01 -9.66
C ILE A 59 -7.98 1.69 -9.28
N MET A 60 -8.18 2.90 -9.77
CA MET A 60 -9.36 3.70 -9.45
C MET A 60 -9.99 4.26 -10.72
N HIS A 61 -11.32 4.27 -10.75
CA HIS A 61 -12.10 4.84 -11.85
C HIS A 61 -13.43 5.42 -11.32
N GLY A 62 -13.82 6.58 -11.81
CA GLY A 62 -15.05 7.26 -11.44
C GLY A 62 -14.82 8.71 -11.05
N PRO A 63 -15.70 9.32 -10.22
CA PRO A 63 -15.57 10.71 -9.78
C PRO A 63 -14.19 11.01 -9.19
N GLY A 64 -13.49 12.00 -9.78
CA GLY A 64 -12.13 12.36 -9.42
C GLY A 64 -11.03 11.49 -10.06
N PHE A 65 -11.38 10.37 -10.74
CA PHE A 65 -10.44 9.42 -11.35
C PHE A 65 -10.91 9.00 -12.74
N ARG A 66 -10.67 9.83 -13.75
CA ARG A 66 -11.18 9.61 -15.12
C ARG A 66 -10.23 8.78 -16.01
N GLY A 67 -9.20 8.15 -15.42
CA GLY A 67 -8.26 7.28 -16.13
C GLY A 67 -7.09 8.03 -16.77
N GLY A 68 -6.09 7.25 -17.22
CA GLY A 68 -4.89 7.74 -17.90
C GLY A 68 -3.79 8.28 -17.00
N ALA A 69 -4.04 8.58 -15.74
CA ALA A 69 -3.01 8.97 -14.79
C ALA A 69 -2.32 7.74 -14.17
N ALA A 70 -1.00 7.81 -14.05
CA ALA A 70 -0.19 6.80 -13.37
C ALA A 70 0.86 7.52 -12.48
N PRO A 71 0.45 8.10 -11.35
CA PRO A 71 1.34 8.75 -10.40
C PRO A 71 2.42 7.79 -9.92
N ARG A 72 3.63 8.33 -9.67
CA ARG A 72 4.78 7.55 -9.17
C ARG A 72 5.00 7.73 -7.67
N GLU A 73 4.32 8.67 -7.09
CA GLU A 73 4.34 8.97 -5.67
C GLU A 73 3.90 7.75 -4.86
N LEU A 74 4.46 7.62 -3.68
CA LEU A 74 4.08 6.56 -2.75
C LEU A 74 2.69 6.83 -2.20
N ALA A 75 1.82 5.83 -2.29
CA ALA A 75 0.49 5.85 -1.71
C ALA A 75 0.34 4.71 -0.71
N SER A 76 -0.50 4.90 0.29
CA SER A 76 -0.76 3.92 1.34
C SER A 76 -2.26 3.60 1.43
N LEU A 77 -2.61 2.44 1.96
CA LEU A 77 -4.01 2.09 2.20
C LEU A 77 -4.72 3.08 3.15
N ILE A 78 -3.97 3.78 4.01
CA ILE A 78 -4.53 4.85 4.86
C ILE A 78 -5.04 6.05 4.06
N ASP A 79 -4.66 6.19 2.79
CA ASP A 79 -5.12 7.25 1.91
C ASP A 79 -6.52 6.95 1.32
N LEU A 80 -6.98 5.71 1.41
CA LEU A 80 -8.32 5.33 0.89
C LEU A 80 -9.48 5.98 1.65
N PRO A 81 -9.52 6.01 3.00
CA PRO A 81 -10.60 6.68 3.72
C PRO A 81 -10.81 8.15 3.32
N PRO A 82 -9.78 9.03 3.35
CA PRO A 82 -9.96 10.41 2.92
C PRO A 82 -10.27 10.52 1.42
N THR A 83 -9.80 9.61 0.58
CA THR A 83 -10.12 9.55 -0.85
C THR A 83 -11.61 9.28 -1.08
N ILE A 84 -12.17 8.28 -0.38
CA ILE A 84 -13.60 7.92 -0.46
C ILE A 84 -14.46 9.06 0.07
N THR A 85 -14.09 9.65 1.21
CA THR A 85 -14.78 10.79 1.81
C THR A 85 -14.83 11.97 0.84
N THR A 86 -13.69 12.30 0.22
CA THR A 86 -13.60 13.37 -0.78
C THR A 86 -14.44 13.06 -2.03
N ALA A 87 -14.44 11.81 -2.51
CA ALA A 87 -15.24 11.40 -3.66
C ALA A 87 -16.75 11.50 -3.37
N ALA A 88 -17.16 11.35 -2.11
CA ALA A 88 -18.55 11.55 -1.65
C ALA A 88 -18.91 13.04 -1.45
N GLY A 89 -18.01 13.98 -1.76
CA GLY A 89 -18.24 15.41 -1.58
C GLY A 89 -18.13 15.90 -0.14
N LEU A 90 -17.55 15.10 0.75
CA LEU A 90 -17.36 15.41 2.16
C LEU A 90 -15.88 15.78 2.45
N ALA A 91 -15.66 16.61 3.45
CA ALA A 91 -14.31 16.88 3.93
C ALA A 91 -13.79 15.71 4.78
N PRO A 92 -12.55 15.24 4.55
CA PRO A 92 -11.92 14.29 5.45
C PRO A 92 -11.84 14.85 6.89
N THR A 93 -11.99 13.97 7.89
CA THR A 93 -11.87 14.36 9.29
C THR A 93 -10.40 14.50 9.71
N GLU A 94 -10.12 15.29 10.76
CA GLU A 94 -8.77 15.47 11.30
C GLU A 94 -8.12 14.17 11.82
N THR A 95 -8.93 13.16 12.13
CA THR A 95 -8.45 11.84 12.57
C THR A 95 -7.94 10.97 11.42
N MET A 96 -8.28 11.28 10.17
CA MET A 96 -7.77 10.60 9.00
C MET A 96 -6.32 11.02 8.74
N ARG A 97 -5.38 10.10 8.85
CA ARG A 97 -3.93 10.36 8.69
C ARG A 97 -3.47 10.33 7.25
N GLY A 98 -4.21 9.69 6.36
CA GLY A 98 -3.93 9.66 4.93
C GLY A 98 -4.32 10.95 4.21
N ARG A 99 -4.03 11.00 2.91
CA ARG A 99 -4.33 12.13 2.02
C ARG A 99 -5.21 11.68 0.85
N PRO A 100 -6.14 12.52 0.38
CA PRO A 100 -6.97 12.17 -0.78
C PRO A 100 -6.12 11.94 -2.04
N LEU A 101 -6.23 10.77 -2.65
CA LEU A 101 -5.47 10.37 -3.85
C LEU A 101 -5.86 11.20 -5.09
N GLN A 102 -6.99 11.91 -5.07
CA GLN A 102 -7.35 12.90 -6.09
C GLN A 102 -6.25 13.94 -6.29
N ARG A 103 -5.50 14.27 -5.23
CA ARG A 103 -4.37 15.20 -5.31
C ARG A 103 -3.27 14.70 -6.25
N LEU A 104 -2.98 13.41 -6.25
CA LEU A 104 -1.98 12.81 -7.13
C LEU A 104 -2.39 12.91 -8.61
N VAL A 105 -3.63 12.59 -8.91
CA VAL A 105 -4.11 12.63 -10.30
C VAL A 105 -4.34 14.05 -10.81
N SER A 106 -4.49 15.04 -9.91
CA SER A 106 -4.56 16.47 -10.28
C SER A 106 -3.19 17.16 -10.32
N GLY A 107 -2.10 16.44 -10.00
CA GLY A 107 -0.74 16.99 -9.95
C GLY A 107 -0.44 17.89 -8.73
N ASN A 108 -1.30 17.89 -7.72
CA ASN A 108 -1.08 18.65 -6.48
C ASN A 108 -0.24 17.83 -5.49
N THR A 109 1.06 17.72 -5.76
CA THR A 109 1.98 16.84 -5.02
C THR A 109 3.04 17.58 -4.19
N ALA A 110 3.01 18.91 -4.14
CA ALA A 110 4.08 19.73 -3.55
C ALA A 110 4.44 19.37 -2.09
N ASP A 111 3.46 18.90 -1.31
CA ASP A 111 3.62 18.44 0.08
C ASP A 111 3.26 16.97 0.24
N TRP A 112 3.26 16.19 -0.85
CA TRP A 112 3.04 14.76 -0.80
C TRP A 112 4.28 14.08 -0.19
N PRO A 113 4.11 13.16 0.79
CA PRO A 113 5.26 12.51 1.41
C PRO A 113 5.98 11.61 0.41
N ASP A 114 7.29 11.62 0.49
CA ASP A 114 8.17 10.71 -0.25
C ASP A 114 8.47 9.40 0.51
N GLU A 115 7.71 9.17 1.59
CA GLU A 115 7.84 7.98 2.42
C GLU A 115 6.48 7.39 2.80
N VAL A 116 6.45 6.10 3.09
CA VAL A 116 5.33 5.41 3.73
C VAL A 116 5.81 4.63 4.94
N PHE A 117 5.01 4.70 6.01
CA PHE A 117 5.22 3.94 7.23
C PHE A 117 4.44 2.63 7.19
N LEU A 118 5.06 1.56 7.69
CA LEU A 118 4.52 0.21 7.70
C LEU A 118 4.56 -0.35 9.12
N GLN A 119 3.50 -1.05 9.50
CA GLN A 119 3.41 -1.73 10.77
C GLN A 119 3.05 -3.19 10.57
N ILE A 120 3.74 -4.07 11.29
CA ILE A 120 3.44 -5.49 11.37
C ILE A 120 3.23 -5.80 12.84
N SER A 121 2.06 -6.33 13.19
CA SER A 121 1.67 -6.66 14.57
C SER A 121 1.11 -8.08 14.67
N GLU A 122 1.47 -8.94 13.74
CA GLU A 122 1.08 -10.34 13.70
C GLU A 122 2.29 -11.17 13.23
N SER A 123 2.61 -12.25 13.92
CA SER A 123 3.85 -13.04 13.78
C SER A 123 5.12 -12.36 14.27
N GLN A 124 5.18 -11.05 14.20
CA GLN A 124 6.26 -10.22 14.74
C GLN A 124 5.70 -8.83 15.08
N CYS A 125 6.38 -8.15 15.99
CA CYS A 125 6.18 -6.74 16.24
C CYS A 125 7.25 -5.96 15.45
N GLY A 126 6.89 -5.46 14.28
CA GLY A 126 7.81 -4.82 13.33
C GLY A 126 7.33 -3.46 12.84
N ARG A 127 8.27 -2.65 12.40
CA ARG A 127 8.05 -1.34 11.78
C ARG A 127 8.95 -1.20 10.58
N ALA A 128 8.50 -0.47 9.57
CA ALA A 128 9.36 -0.10 8.47
C ALA A 128 9.00 1.27 7.91
N ILE A 129 9.99 1.92 7.30
CA ILE A 129 9.84 3.08 6.43
C ILE A 129 10.30 2.69 5.04
N ARG A 130 9.52 3.07 4.03
CA ARG A 130 9.86 2.93 2.62
C ARG A 130 9.83 4.27 1.94
N THR A 131 10.92 4.64 1.30
CA THR A 131 11.05 5.77 0.36
C THR A 131 11.12 5.23 -1.07
N PRO A 132 11.16 6.06 -2.12
CA PRO A 132 11.35 5.57 -3.49
C PRO A 132 12.58 4.67 -3.67
N ARG A 133 13.67 4.96 -2.96
CA ARG A 133 14.92 4.22 -3.05
C ARG A 133 15.17 3.25 -1.90
N TRP A 134 14.90 3.65 -0.66
CA TRP A 134 15.30 2.91 0.53
C TRP A 134 14.12 2.25 1.23
N LYS A 135 14.36 1.10 1.79
CA LYS A 135 13.48 0.47 2.77
C LYS A 135 14.29 0.06 3.99
N TYR A 136 13.88 0.57 5.15
CA TYR A 136 14.49 0.22 6.42
C TYR A 136 13.43 -0.33 7.36
N SER A 137 13.73 -1.44 8.04
CA SER A 137 12.84 -2.05 9.01
C SER A 137 13.54 -2.40 10.31
N VAL A 138 12.75 -2.38 11.37
CA VAL A 138 13.12 -2.78 12.71
C VAL A 138 12.10 -3.78 13.26
N ARG A 139 12.52 -4.63 14.17
CA ARG A 139 11.64 -5.57 14.89
C ARG A 139 11.92 -5.58 16.37
N ALA A 140 10.92 -5.87 17.18
CA ALA A 140 11.09 -6.13 18.60
C ALA A 140 11.56 -7.59 18.81
N PRO A 141 12.77 -7.83 19.34
CA PRO A 141 13.37 -9.17 19.36
C PRO A 141 12.60 -10.16 20.26
N ASP A 142 12.04 -9.67 21.36
CA ASP A 142 11.48 -10.50 22.42
C ASP A 142 9.94 -10.39 22.55
N LYS A 143 9.27 -9.86 21.51
CA LYS A 143 7.81 -9.69 21.52
C LYS A 143 7.11 -10.73 20.66
N ALA A 144 6.06 -11.34 21.25
CA ALA A 144 5.16 -12.20 20.49
C ALA A 144 4.45 -11.41 19.37
N GLY A 145 4.10 -12.08 18.28
CA GLY A 145 3.47 -11.46 17.13
C GLY A 145 2.08 -10.85 17.36
N SER A 146 1.47 -11.10 18.52
CA SER A 146 0.21 -10.49 18.93
C SER A 146 0.36 -9.16 19.69
N ILE A 147 1.60 -8.75 19.98
CA ILE A 147 1.89 -7.49 20.69
C ILE A 147 1.98 -6.36 19.66
N PRO A 148 1.19 -5.27 19.81
CA PRO A 148 1.10 -4.23 18.78
C PRO A 148 2.31 -3.31 18.75
N ASP A 149 3.06 -3.17 19.84
CA ASP A 149 4.17 -2.24 20.00
C ASP A 149 5.26 -2.76 20.95
N SER A 150 6.37 -2.04 21.01
CA SER A 150 7.50 -2.28 21.92
C SER A 150 8.25 -0.99 22.15
N ASP A 151 8.89 -0.88 23.32
CA ASP A 151 9.83 0.20 23.62
C ASP A 151 11.25 -0.09 23.09
N VAL A 152 11.51 -1.34 22.67
CA VAL A 152 12.82 -1.79 22.20
C VAL A 152 12.68 -2.40 20.81
N TYR A 153 13.43 -1.86 19.86
CA TYR A 153 13.51 -2.39 18.51
C TYR A 153 14.98 -2.56 18.13
N VAL A 154 15.25 -3.58 17.33
CA VAL A 154 16.56 -3.82 16.68
C VAL A 154 16.40 -3.75 15.17
N GLU A 155 17.47 -3.41 14.49
CA GLU A 155 17.52 -3.40 13.02
C GLU A 155 17.19 -4.79 12.47
N ASP A 156 16.41 -4.82 11.37
CA ASP A 156 15.98 -6.05 10.74
C ASP A 156 16.43 -6.10 9.27
N PHE A 157 16.01 -5.13 8.47
CA PHE A 157 16.38 -5.03 7.06
C PHE A 157 16.70 -3.61 6.64
N LEU A 158 17.67 -3.48 5.73
CA LEU A 158 17.93 -2.29 4.93
C LEU A 158 18.13 -2.72 3.47
N TYR A 159 17.35 -2.15 2.56
CA TYR A 159 17.43 -2.42 1.12
C TYR A 159 17.58 -1.13 0.32
N ASP A 160 18.48 -1.16 -0.68
CA ASP A 160 18.51 -0.18 -1.77
C ASP A 160 17.63 -0.71 -2.91
N LEU A 161 16.42 -0.20 -3.02
CA LEU A 161 15.42 -0.70 -3.98
C LEU A 161 15.72 -0.29 -5.44
N GLU A 162 16.63 0.66 -5.66
CA GLU A 162 17.11 0.98 -7.00
C GLU A 162 18.13 -0.06 -7.48
N ALA A 163 19.06 -0.45 -6.63
CA ALA A 163 20.08 -1.45 -6.93
C ALA A 163 19.54 -2.89 -6.80
N ASP A 164 18.64 -3.14 -5.86
CA ASP A 164 18.07 -4.44 -5.55
C ASP A 164 16.53 -4.36 -5.40
N PRO A 165 15.79 -4.21 -6.51
CA PRO A 165 14.33 -4.11 -6.49
C PRO A 165 13.63 -5.39 -6.01
N HIS A 166 14.37 -6.48 -5.83
CA HIS A 166 13.85 -7.75 -5.33
C HIS A 166 14.22 -8.04 -3.87
N GLU A 167 14.88 -7.09 -3.19
CA GLU A 167 15.19 -7.19 -1.75
C GLU A 167 15.94 -8.48 -1.37
N ARG A 168 16.96 -8.81 -2.15
CA ARG A 168 17.76 -10.05 -1.98
C ARG A 168 18.94 -9.87 -1.03
N THR A 169 19.47 -8.64 -0.96
CA THR A 169 20.68 -8.31 -0.21
C THR A 169 20.33 -7.38 0.94
N ASN A 170 20.29 -7.92 2.17
CA ASN A 170 20.12 -7.11 3.35
C ASN A 170 21.41 -6.35 3.68
N LEU A 171 21.34 -5.03 3.72
CA LEU A 171 22.49 -4.15 3.94
C LEU A 171 22.70 -3.75 5.42
N VAL A 172 21.85 -4.18 6.34
CA VAL A 172 21.97 -3.85 7.78
C VAL A 172 23.33 -4.20 8.35
N ALA A 173 23.91 -5.35 7.96
CA ALA A 173 25.21 -5.80 8.44
C ALA A 173 26.37 -5.51 7.46
N ALA A 174 26.13 -4.73 6.39
CA ALA A 174 27.20 -4.40 5.44
C ALA A 174 28.19 -3.40 6.06
N PRO A 175 29.50 -3.57 5.89
CA PRO A 175 30.47 -2.55 6.29
C PRO A 175 30.20 -1.26 5.51
N GLN A 176 30.21 -0.14 6.24
CA GLN A 176 30.07 1.21 5.66
C GLN A 176 31.33 1.62 4.92
#